data_114b6f5795d9d4829142e99b0c96806b
#
_entry.id   114b6f5795d9d4829142e99b0c96806b
#
_cell.length_a   1.000
_cell.length_b   1.000
_cell.length_c   1.000
_cell.angle_alpha   90.00
_cell.angle_beta   90.00
_cell.angle_gamma   90.00
#
_symmetry.space_group_name_H-M   'P 1'
#
loop_
_entity.id
_entity.type
_entity.pdbx_description
1 polymer ?
#
loop_
_entity_poly.entity_id
_entity_poly.type
_entity_poly.pdbx_seq_one_letter_code
_entity_poly.pdbx_strand_id
1 'polypeptide(L)' 'MDVKRAKQILSSSADIKVTYNDQSVWIDGVNEDGTVTIHSRGPLEERTTVDVADLQEK' A
#
# COMPACT_ATOMS: atom_id res chain seq x y z
N MET A 1 7.47 2.97 -5.66
CA MET A 1 7.37 1.53 -5.33
C MET A 1 6.95 0.75 -6.56
N ASP A 2 7.34 -0.49 -6.68
CA ASP A 2 6.89 -1.35 -7.77
C ASP A 2 6.06 -2.51 -7.23
N VAL A 3 5.43 -3.28 -8.12
CA VAL A 3 4.54 -4.38 -7.74
C VAL A 3 5.30 -5.45 -6.95
N LYS A 4 6.53 -5.74 -7.35
CA LYS A 4 7.34 -6.75 -6.67
C LYS A 4 7.61 -6.35 -5.23
N ARG A 5 7.94 -5.09 -5.00
CA ARG A 5 8.18 -4.58 -3.65
C ARG A 5 6.91 -4.56 -2.82
N ALA A 6 5.79 -4.16 -3.43
CA ALA A 6 4.51 -4.17 -2.73
C ALA A 6 4.14 -5.58 -2.27
N LYS A 7 4.39 -6.59 -3.10
CA LYS A 7 4.16 -7.99 -2.71
C LYS A 7 5.06 -8.42 -1.57
N GLN A 8 6.31 -7.97 -1.56
CA GLN A 8 7.25 -8.26 -0.46
C GLN A 8 6.74 -7.66 0.85
N ILE A 9 6.28 -6.43 0.80
CA ILE A 9 5.74 -5.76 1.99
C ILE A 9 4.50 -6.49 2.52
N LEU A 10 3.61 -6.89 1.61
CA LEU A 10 2.40 -7.61 1.98
C LEU A 10 2.71 -8.95 2.64
N SER A 11 3.75 -9.63 2.16
CA SER A 11 4.17 -10.93 2.69
C SER A 11 5.02 -10.81 3.95
N SER A 12 5.54 -9.63 4.24
CA SER A 12 6.42 -9.42 5.38
C SER A 12 5.63 -9.37 6.68
N SER A 13 6.20 -9.94 7.74
CA SER A 13 5.65 -9.78 9.07
C SER A 13 6.08 -8.48 9.74
N ALA A 14 6.99 -7.74 9.11
CA ALA A 14 7.45 -6.46 9.64
C ALA A 14 6.42 -5.36 9.36
N ASP A 15 6.33 -4.40 10.27
CA ASP A 15 5.45 -3.24 10.11
C ASP A 15 6.17 -2.19 9.26
N ILE A 16 6.03 -2.32 7.95
CA ILE A 16 6.66 -1.42 6.99
C ILE A 16 5.70 -0.27 6.68
N LYS A 17 6.16 0.95 6.90
CA LYS A 17 5.34 2.14 6.67
C LYS A 17 5.31 2.50 5.20
N VAL A 18 4.12 2.64 4.67
CA VAL A 18 3.89 3.06 3.30
C VAL A 18 3.02 4.31 3.33
N THR A 19 3.31 5.26 2.46
CA THR A 19 2.53 6.50 2.37
C THR A 19 1.95 6.68 0.98
N TYR A 20 0.80 7.33 0.93
CA TYR A 20 0.15 7.77 -0.30
C TYR A 20 -0.30 9.21 -0.08
N ASN A 21 0.19 10.14 -0.93
CA ASN A 21 -0.05 11.58 -0.75
C ASN A 21 0.30 12.04 0.67
N ASP A 22 1.46 11.61 1.16
CA ASP A 22 1.97 11.95 2.50
C ASP A 22 1.11 11.44 3.65
N GLN A 23 0.17 10.54 3.38
CA GLN A 23 -0.66 9.92 4.41
C GLN A 23 -0.28 8.46 4.58
N SER A 24 -0.16 8.04 5.84
CA SER A 24 0.16 6.64 6.15
C SER A 24 -1.01 5.73 5.77
N VAL A 25 -0.68 4.66 5.06
CA VAL A 25 -1.68 3.70 4.61
C VAL A 25 -1.18 2.27 4.84
N TRP A 26 -2.11 1.33 4.84
CA TRP A 26 -1.81 -0.10 4.86
C TRP A 26 -2.10 -0.70 3.50
N ILE A 27 -1.27 -1.67 3.10
CA ILE A 27 -1.52 -2.42 1.87
C ILE A 27 -2.41 -3.61 2.21
N ASP A 28 -3.58 -3.67 1.57
CA ASP A 28 -4.51 -4.80 1.73
C ASP A 28 -4.26 -5.89 0.70
N GLY A 29 -3.84 -5.52 -0.49
CA GLY A 29 -3.59 -6.48 -1.55
C GLY A 29 -2.90 -5.83 -2.73
N VAL A 30 -2.30 -6.67 -3.57
CA VAL A 30 -1.62 -6.23 -4.79
C VAL A 30 -2.34 -6.86 -5.98
N ASN A 31 -2.70 -6.04 -6.95
CA ASN A 31 -3.38 -6.49 -8.16
C ASN A 31 -2.38 -6.74 -9.27
N GLU A 32 -2.72 -7.62 -10.20
CA GLU A 32 -1.81 -8.00 -11.28
C GLU A 32 -1.62 -6.90 -12.33
N ASP A 33 -2.51 -5.93 -12.35
CA ASP A 33 -2.45 -4.83 -13.33
C ASP A 33 -1.54 -3.68 -12.89
N GLY A 34 -0.84 -3.82 -11.78
CA GLY A 34 0.05 -2.79 -11.26
C GLY A 34 -0.61 -1.84 -10.27
N THR A 35 -1.82 -2.14 -9.83
CA THR A 35 -2.49 -1.36 -8.79
C THR A 35 -2.43 -2.08 -7.45
N VAL A 36 -2.65 -1.33 -6.38
CA VAL A 36 -2.59 -1.85 -5.01
C VAL A 36 -3.84 -1.36 -4.27
N THR A 37 -4.46 -2.26 -3.54
CA THR A 37 -5.57 -1.90 -2.66
C THR A 37 -4.99 -1.51 -1.30
N ILE A 38 -5.31 -0.31 -0.86
CA ILE A 38 -4.83 0.24 0.40
C ILE A 38 -6.01 0.70 1.25
N HIS A 39 -5.76 0.88 2.54
CA HIS A 39 -6.72 1.56 3.41
C HIS A 39 -5.95 2.50 4.33
N SER A 40 -6.61 3.57 4.76
CA SER A 40 -5.99 4.56 5.64
C SER A 40 -5.88 4.01 7.06
N ARG A 41 -4.93 4.56 7.82
CA ARG A 41 -4.76 4.19 9.23
C ARG A 41 -5.74 4.89 10.16
N GLY A 42 -6.63 5.70 9.61
CA GLY A 42 -7.62 6.40 10.40
C GLY A 42 -8.78 5.52 10.86
N PRO A 43 -9.69 6.07 11.65
CA PRO A 43 -10.85 5.32 12.13
C PRO A 43 -11.85 4.96 11.02
N LEU A 44 -11.76 5.61 9.87
CA LEU A 44 -12.59 5.29 8.71
C LEU A 44 -11.80 4.33 7.81
N GLU A 45 -12.19 3.07 7.83
CA GLU A 45 -11.54 2.04 7.01
C GLU A 45 -12.03 2.09 5.57
N GLU A 46 -11.64 3.13 4.85
CA GLU A 46 -11.97 3.22 3.43
C GLU A 46 -10.86 2.57 2.62
N ARG A 47 -11.23 1.56 1.84
CA ARG A 47 -10.31 0.92 0.92
C ARG A 47 -10.33 1.63 -0.42
N THR A 48 -9.15 1.85 -0.94
CA THR A 48 -8.98 2.54 -2.21
C THR A 48 -7.96 1.79 -3.05
N THR A 49 -8.20 1.67 -4.34
CA THR A 49 -7.24 1.09 -5.27
C THR A 49 -6.47 2.22 -5.94
N VAL A 50 -5.15 2.18 -5.84
CA VAL A 50 -4.26 3.20 -6.39
C VAL A 50 -3.14 2.56 -7.18
N ASP A 51 -2.49 3.35 -8.05
CA ASP A 51 -1.34 2.88 -8.79
C ASP A 51 -0.16 2.67 -7.83
N VAL A 52 0.53 1.55 -7.98
CA VAL A 52 1.67 1.23 -7.11
C VAL A 52 2.75 2.29 -7.20
N ALA A 53 2.89 2.96 -8.34
CA ALA A 53 3.89 4.01 -8.53
C ALA A 53 3.62 5.25 -7.64
N ASP A 54 2.39 5.42 -7.17
CA ASP A 54 2.03 6.54 -6.31
C ASP A 54 2.35 6.28 -4.83
N LEU A 55 2.74 5.08 -4.48
CA LEU A 55 3.07 4.71 -3.11
C LEU A 55 4.55 4.95 -2.82
N GLN A 56 4.85 5.32 -1.59
CA GLN A 56 6.22 5.55 -1.14
C GLN A 56 6.48 4.81 0.17
N GLU A 57 7.66 4.26 0.29
CA GLU A 57 8.14 3.67 1.55
C GLU A 57 8.84 4.74 2.38
N LYS A 58 8.66 4.61 3.68
CA LYS A 58 9.47 5.38 4.64
C LYS A 58 10.38 4.48 5.43
#